data_bb28a53ec449d3fe996e5ccc4122b73c
#
_entry.id   bb28a53ec449d3fe996e5ccc4122b73c
#
_cell.length_a   1.000
_cell.length_b   1.000
_cell.length_c   1.000
_cell.angle_alpha   90.00
_cell.angle_beta   90.00
_cell.angle_gamma   90.00
#
_symmetry.space_group_name_H-M   'P 1'
#
loop_
_entity.id
_entity.type
_entity.pdbx_description
1 polymer ?
#
loop_
_entity_poly.entity_id
_entity_poly.type
_entity_poly.pdbx_seq_one_letter_code
_entity_poly.pdbx_strand_id
1 'polypeptide(L)'
;CWYLLRGREQRFSLASIRVAAVVGIVGAVAVMFSGDRSAVHVADHQPMKLAAAEGLQRGGTRAPFSIVPGIEIPGMLSVLATGNADGYVPGIQDILDGYIDRNGTKHPSAAEMMARGDTALSAFRTYRKAKESDHELAATARQTLMDNSAYFGYGYISSEEELIPPVGIVFWAFRVMVGLGCFLLLVMALAFHYARRETLERN
;
A
#
# COMPACT_ATOMS: atom_id res chain seq x y z
N CYS A 1 -21.94 -19.57 17.93
CA CYS A 1 -21.18 -19.59 19.21
C CYS A 1 -22.12 -19.55 20.43
N TRP A 2 -23.07 -18.61 20.56
CA TRP A 2 -23.92 -18.44 21.74
C TRP A 2 -24.76 -19.71 22.08
N TYR A 3 -25.39 -20.36 21.09
CA TYR A 3 -26.13 -21.61 21.28
C TYR A 3 -25.22 -22.77 21.71
N LEU A 4 -23.99 -22.81 21.16
CA LEU A 4 -22.99 -23.82 21.53
C LEU A 4 -22.58 -23.71 22.99
N LEU A 5 -22.35 -22.49 23.48
CA LEU A 5 -22.02 -22.20 24.89
C LEU A 5 -23.15 -22.59 25.86
N ARG A 6 -24.40 -22.56 25.41
CA ARG A 6 -25.58 -22.99 26.19
C ARG A 6 -25.97 -24.45 25.99
N GLY A 7 -25.22 -25.21 25.20
CA GLY A 7 -25.50 -26.61 24.94
C GLY A 7 -26.77 -26.90 24.12
N ARG A 8 -27.35 -25.82 23.50
CA ARG A 8 -28.58 -25.91 22.70
C ARG A 8 -28.24 -25.93 21.21
N GLU A 9 -29.03 -26.69 20.41
CA GLU A 9 -28.92 -26.72 18.93
C GLU A 9 -27.48 -26.95 18.44
N GLN A 10 -26.75 -27.85 19.07
CA GLN A 10 -25.32 -28.05 18.85
C GLN A 10 -25.01 -28.43 17.41
N ARG A 11 -25.81 -29.30 16.77
CA ARG A 11 -25.60 -29.71 15.36
C ARG A 11 -25.74 -28.55 14.40
N PHE A 12 -26.76 -27.71 14.60
CA PHE A 12 -26.99 -26.53 13.80
C PHE A 12 -25.84 -25.51 14.01
N SER A 13 -25.42 -25.28 15.24
CA SER A 13 -24.33 -24.36 15.57
C SER A 13 -23.01 -24.78 14.96
N LEU A 14 -22.65 -26.08 15.02
CA LEU A 14 -21.43 -26.63 14.42
C LEU A 14 -21.45 -26.53 12.89
N ALA A 15 -22.60 -26.83 12.26
CA ALA A 15 -22.77 -26.67 10.81
C ALA A 15 -22.58 -25.19 10.38
N SER A 16 -23.20 -24.27 11.13
CA SER A 16 -23.08 -22.83 10.86
C SER A 16 -21.65 -22.32 11.02
N ILE A 17 -20.93 -22.77 12.07
CA ILE A 17 -19.52 -22.40 12.28
C ILE A 17 -18.64 -22.90 11.14
N ARG A 18 -18.86 -24.13 10.67
CA ARG A 18 -18.08 -24.69 9.54
C ARG A 18 -18.29 -23.89 8.26
N VAL A 19 -19.53 -23.59 7.91
CA VAL A 19 -19.84 -22.78 6.72
C VAL A 19 -19.22 -21.38 6.84
N ALA A 20 -19.42 -20.72 7.98
CA ALA A 20 -18.88 -19.39 8.23
C ALA A 20 -17.34 -19.38 8.18
N ALA A 21 -16.69 -20.40 8.76
CA ALA A 21 -15.23 -20.51 8.75
C ALA A 21 -14.68 -20.75 7.32
N VAL A 22 -15.33 -21.60 6.53
CA VAL A 22 -14.92 -21.82 5.12
C VAL A 22 -15.06 -20.54 4.31
N VAL A 23 -16.22 -19.86 4.39
CA VAL A 23 -16.44 -18.59 3.69
C VAL A 23 -15.44 -17.54 4.14
N GLY A 24 -15.17 -17.45 5.45
CA GLY A 24 -14.21 -16.52 6.01
C GLY A 24 -12.77 -16.79 5.55
N ILE A 25 -12.34 -18.04 5.51
CA ILE A 25 -11.01 -18.45 5.01
C ILE A 25 -10.88 -18.09 3.52
N VAL A 26 -11.87 -18.46 2.70
CA VAL A 26 -11.87 -18.16 1.27
C VAL A 26 -11.82 -16.64 1.04
N GLY A 27 -12.63 -15.87 1.79
CA GLY A 27 -12.62 -14.40 1.73
C GLY A 27 -11.27 -13.81 2.15
N ALA A 28 -10.67 -14.31 3.24
CA ALA A 28 -9.36 -13.84 3.69
C ALA A 28 -8.25 -14.11 2.66
N VAL A 29 -8.25 -15.31 2.06
CA VAL A 29 -7.31 -15.67 1.00
C VAL A 29 -7.50 -14.76 -0.24
N ALA A 30 -8.74 -14.49 -0.65
CA ALA A 30 -9.03 -13.60 -1.76
C ALA A 30 -8.54 -12.17 -1.49
N VAL A 31 -8.71 -11.66 -0.25
CA VAL A 31 -8.21 -10.36 0.18
C VAL A 31 -6.67 -10.33 0.17
N MET A 32 -5.99 -11.41 0.57
CA MET A 32 -4.52 -11.50 0.51
C MET A 32 -4.01 -11.37 -0.93
N PHE A 33 -4.59 -12.08 -1.89
CA PHE A 33 -4.22 -11.96 -3.31
C PHE A 33 -4.52 -10.57 -3.90
N SER A 34 -5.63 -9.97 -3.52
CA SER A 34 -5.96 -8.60 -3.93
C SER A 34 -4.99 -7.59 -3.32
N GLY A 35 -4.62 -7.78 -2.04
CA GLY A 35 -3.68 -6.95 -1.31
C GLY A 35 -2.27 -6.98 -1.90
N ASP A 36 -1.79 -8.16 -2.32
CA ASP A 36 -0.49 -8.33 -2.97
C ASP A 36 -0.39 -7.48 -4.25
N ARG A 37 -1.40 -7.57 -5.13
CA ARG A 37 -1.46 -6.71 -6.33
C ARG A 37 -1.55 -5.22 -6.00
N SER A 38 -2.27 -4.87 -4.95
CA SER A 38 -2.35 -3.48 -4.48
C SER A 38 -1.00 -2.98 -3.94
N ALA A 39 -0.21 -3.84 -3.29
CA ALA A 39 1.12 -3.47 -2.79
C ALA A 39 2.07 -3.09 -3.94
N VAL A 40 2.10 -3.87 -5.01
CA VAL A 40 2.88 -3.56 -6.22
C VAL A 40 2.42 -2.22 -6.81
N HIS A 41 1.12 -2.01 -6.95
CA HIS A 41 0.57 -0.74 -7.47
C HIS A 41 0.94 0.47 -6.60
N VAL A 42 0.94 0.31 -5.27
CA VAL A 42 1.38 1.36 -4.34
C VAL A 42 2.88 1.60 -4.46
N ALA A 43 3.69 0.56 -4.66
CA ALA A 43 5.13 0.70 -4.88
C ALA A 43 5.44 1.55 -6.12
N ASP A 44 4.70 1.34 -7.21
CA ASP A 44 4.89 2.06 -8.47
C ASP A 44 4.39 3.51 -8.44
N HIS A 45 3.25 3.77 -7.77
CA HIS A 45 2.56 5.07 -7.85
C HIS A 45 2.70 5.93 -6.60
N GLN A 46 2.96 5.33 -5.46
CA GLN A 46 3.06 6.02 -4.17
C GLN A 46 4.22 5.45 -3.32
N PRO A 47 5.46 5.47 -3.82
CA PRO A 47 6.60 4.83 -3.14
C PRO A 47 6.85 5.42 -1.74
N MET A 48 6.62 6.72 -1.52
CA MET A 48 6.74 7.35 -0.22
C MET A 48 5.81 6.72 0.84
N LYS A 49 4.60 6.34 0.44
CA LYS A 49 3.64 5.68 1.35
C LYS A 49 4.11 4.28 1.73
N LEU A 50 4.68 3.53 0.78
CA LEU A 50 5.26 2.21 1.05
C LEU A 50 6.48 2.35 1.96
N ALA A 51 7.40 3.26 1.66
CA ALA A 51 8.58 3.52 2.48
C ALA A 51 8.22 3.90 3.93
N ALA A 52 7.18 4.74 4.11
CA ALA A 52 6.68 5.10 5.43
C ALA A 52 6.01 3.91 6.15
N ALA A 53 5.23 3.08 5.45
CA ALA A 53 4.60 1.89 6.04
C ALA A 53 5.63 0.85 6.47
N GLU A 54 6.76 0.77 5.79
CA GLU A 54 7.87 -0.13 6.12
C GLU A 54 8.91 0.51 7.07
N GLY A 55 8.82 1.82 7.32
CA GLY A 55 9.83 2.56 8.08
C GLY A 55 11.19 2.61 7.39
N LEU A 56 11.20 2.44 6.06
CA LEU A 56 12.41 2.32 5.26
C LEU A 56 13.02 3.70 5.01
N GLN A 57 14.07 4.05 5.75
CA GLN A 57 14.75 5.33 5.62
C GLN A 57 15.57 5.41 4.32
N ARG A 58 16.35 4.36 4.02
CA ARG A 58 17.10 4.21 2.77
C ARG A 58 16.72 2.89 2.13
N GLY A 59 16.51 2.93 0.83
CA GLY A 59 16.16 1.78 0.06
C GLY A 59 17.35 0.96 -0.42
N GLY A 60 17.04 -0.05 -1.20
CA GLY A 60 18.04 -0.93 -1.79
C GLY A 60 17.41 -2.13 -2.48
N THR A 61 18.27 -2.96 -3.03
CA THR A 61 17.90 -4.30 -3.47
C THR A 61 17.82 -5.23 -2.26
N ARG A 62 16.96 -6.26 -2.33
CA ARG A 62 16.74 -7.20 -1.22
C ARG A 62 16.28 -6.51 0.05
N ALA A 63 15.45 -5.46 -0.11
CA ALA A 63 14.94 -4.70 1.01
C ALA A 63 14.21 -5.62 2.01
N PRO A 64 14.52 -5.52 3.32
CA PRO A 64 13.90 -6.36 4.32
C PRO A 64 12.46 -5.92 4.61
N PHE A 65 11.61 -6.87 4.93
CA PHE A 65 10.30 -6.60 5.50
C PHE A 65 10.40 -6.63 7.03
N SER A 66 10.13 -5.52 7.67
CA SER A 66 10.15 -5.42 9.14
C SER A 66 8.83 -5.93 9.73
N ILE A 67 8.87 -6.97 10.55
CA ILE A 67 7.68 -7.45 11.30
C ILE A 67 7.41 -6.50 12.48
N VAL A 68 8.46 -6.25 13.26
CA VAL A 68 8.53 -5.25 14.32
C VAL A 68 9.95 -4.67 14.30
N PRO A 69 10.19 -3.51 14.93
CA PRO A 69 11.54 -2.96 14.99
C PRO A 69 12.57 -4.00 15.50
N GLY A 70 13.59 -4.29 14.70
CA GLY A 70 14.63 -5.27 15.02
C GLY A 70 14.37 -6.71 14.60
N ILE A 71 13.18 -7.05 14.07
CA ILE A 71 12.90 -8.37 13.49
C ILE A 71 12.50 -8.19 12.03
N GLU A 72 13.38 -8.60 11.12
CA GLU A 72 13.24 -8.37 9.69
C GLU A 72 13.36 -9.69 8.90
N ILE A 73 12.63 -9.77 7.81
CA ILE A 73 12.74 -10.87 6.84
C ILE A 73 13.50 -10.31 5.62
N PRO A 74 14.77 -10.74 5.40
CA PRO A 74 15.59 -10.20 4.31
C PRO A 74 14.96 -10.45 2.93
N GLY A 75 14.96 -9.43 2.08
CA GLY A 75 14.50 -9.51 0.69
C GLY A 75 12.98 -9.61 0.50
N MET A 76 12.22 -9.80 1.57
CA MET A 76 10.78 -10.03 1.44
C MET A 76 10.03 -8.77 0.98
N LEU A 77 10.45 -7.58 1.40
CA LEU A 77 9.85 -6.34 0.92
C LEU A 77 10.07 -6.16 -0.58
N SER A 78 11.26 -6.48 -1.09
CA SER A 78 11.53 -6.45 -2.53
C SER A 78 10.62 -7.41 -3.31
N VAL A 79 10.38 -8.62 -2.79
CA VAL A 79 9.44 -9.57 -3.41
C VAL A 79 8.02 -9.01 -3.42
N LEU A 80 7.55 -8.48 -2.30
CA LEU A 80 6.18 -7.94 -2.19
C LEU A 80 5.95 -6.70 -3.04
N ALA A 81 6.96 -5.81 -3.13
CA ALA A 81 6.84 -4.54 -3.86
C ALA A 81 7.06 -4.68 -5.37
N THR A 82 7.92 -5.61 -5.81
CA THR A 82 8.39 -5.67 -7.19
C THR A 82 8.20 -7.05 -7.86
N GLY A 83 7.73 -8.04 -7.10
CA GLY A 83 7.67 -9.44 -7.57
C GLY A 83 9.04 -10.12 -7.70
N ASN A 84 10.14 -9.45 -7.31
CA ASN A 84 11.51 -9.96 -7.46
C ASN A 84 12.32 -9.69 -6.18
N ALA A 85 13.00 -10.72 -5.68
CA ALA A 85 13.82 -10.60 -4.47
C ALA A 85 14.96 -9.56 -4.60
N ASP A 86 15.48 -9.36 -5.80
CA ASP A 86 16.51 -8.36 -6.09
C ASP A 86 15.93 -7.02 -6.60
N GLY A 87 14.61 -6.84 -6.55
CA GLY A 87 13.95 -5.59 -6.91
C GLY A 87 14.40 -4.44 -6.00
N TYR A 88 14.64 -3.27 -6.60
CA TYR A 88 14.97 -2.07 -5.83
C TYR A 88 13.70 -1.47 -5.24
N VAL A 89 13.73 -1.21 -3.94
CA VAL A 89 12.66 -0.50 -3.23
C VAL A 89 13.25 0.79 -2.67
N PRO A 90 12.77 1.99 -3.08
CA PRO A 90 13.29 3.25 -2.59
C PRO A 90 12.85 3.50 -1.15
N GLY A 91 13.75 4.07 -0.33
CA GLY A 91 13.45 4.57 1.00
C GLY A 91 12.99 6.03 0.96
N ILE A 92 12.60 6.55 2.12
CA ILE A 92 12.14 7.94 2.28
C ILE A 92 13.19 8.92 1.76
N GLN A 93 14.46 8.76 2.16
CA GLN A 93 15.54 9.65 1.77
C GLN A 93 15.85 9.57 0.28
N ASP A 94 15.78 8.36 -0.31
CA ASP A 94 16.03 8.22 -1.75
C ASP A 94 14.95 8.94 -2.58
N ILE A 95 13.70 8.93 -2.12
CA ILE A 95 12.60 9.62 -2.80
C ILE A 95 12.75 11.14 -2.67
N LEU A 96 13.28 11.64 -1.54
CA LEU A 96 13.56 13.07 -1.36
C LEU A 96 14.73 13.53 -2.23
N ASP A 97 15.82 12.76 -2.26
CA ASP A 97 17.05 13.11 -2.98
C ASP A 97 16.96 12.83 -4.49
N GLY A 98 15.98 12.01 -4.90
CA GLY A 98 15.91 11.41 -6.24
C GLY A 98 16.80 10.17 -6.34
N TYR A 99 16.37 9.17 -7.12
CA TYR A 99 17.07 7.91 -7.23
C TYR A 99 17.05 7.35 -8.66
N ILE A 100 17.91 6.40 -8.91
CA ILE A 100 17.91 5.62 -10.15
C ILE A 100 17.47 4.21 -9.80
N ASP A 101 16.42 3.73 -10.43
CA ASP A 101 15.95 2.37 -10.22
C ASP A 101 16.86 1.35 -10.94
N ARG A 102 16.59 0.06 -10.73
CA ARG A 102 17.36 -1.03 -11.34
C ARG A 102 17.33 -1.03 -12.87
N ASN A 103 16.30 -0.45 -13.48
CA ASN A 103 16.15 -0.37 -14.92
C ASN A 103 16.90 0.83 -15.53
N GLY A 104 17.59 1.61 -14.68
CA GLY A 104 18.28 2.83 -15.07
C GLY A 104 17.35 4.04 -15.22
N THR A 105 16.09 3.93 -14.81
CA THR A 105 15.14 5.05 -14.84
C THR A 105 15.46 6.01 -13.72
N LYS A 106 15.68 7.27 -14.07
CA LYS A 106 15.93 8.33 -13.11
C LYS A 106 14.59 8.87 -12.58
N HIS A 107 14.41 8.77 -11.26
CA HIS A 107 13.31 9.39 -10.55
C HIS A 107 13.76 10.75 -10.01
N PRO A 108 13.02 11.84 -10.28
CA PRO A 108 13.39 13.18 -9.84
C PRO A 108 13.30 13.31 -8.31
N SER A 109 14.06 14.26 -7.75
CA SER A 109 13.97 14.59 -6.33
C SER A 109 12.63 15.24 -5.97
N ALA A 110 12.30 15.26 -4.68
CA ALA A 110 11.11 15.94 -4.18
C ALA A 110 11.08 17.42 -4.59
N ALA A 111 12.22 18.11 -4.45
CA ALA A 111 12.35 19.50 -4.87
C ALA A 111 12.08 19.69 -6.38
N GLU A 112 12.58 18.80 -7.23
CA GLU A 112 12.31 18.84 -8.68
C GLU A 112 10.83 18.55 -8.98
N MET A 113 10.21 17.59 -8.30
CA MET A 113 8.79 17.28 -8.45
C MET A 113 7.90 18.46 -8.05
N MET A 114 8.24 19.13 -6.94
CA MET A 114 7.53 20.35 -6.48
C MET A 114 7.68 21.50 -7.46
N ALA A 115 8.89 21.79 -7.96
CA ALA A 115 9.13 22.82 -8.96
C ALA A 115 8.36 22.59 -10.26
N ARG A 116 8.31 21.35 -10.74
CA ARG A 116 7.50 20.98 -11.92
C ARG A 116 6.00 21.08 -11.62
N GLY A 117 5.58 20.75 -10.39
CA GLY A 117 4.22 20.90 -9.92
C GLY A 117 3.77 22.37 -9.92
N ASP A 118 4.59 23.27 -9.41
CA ASP A 118 4.35 24.71 -9.45
C ASP A 118 4.25 25.24 -10.88
N THR A 119 5.11 24.75 -11.78
CA THR A 119 5.05 25.06 -13.20
C THR A 119 3.73 24.60 -13.81
N ALA A 120 3.30 23.38 -13.53
CA ALA A 120 2.03 22.86 -14.00
C ALA A 120 0.83 23.65 -13.45
N LEU A 121 0.86 24.00 -12.17
CA LEU A 121 -0.22 24.75 -11.52
C LEU A 121 -0.32 26.18 -12.06
N SER A 122 0.80 26.85 -12.30
CA SER A 122 0.85 28.19 -12.91
C SER A 122 0.36 28.16 -14.36
N ALA A 123 0.79 27.16 -15.12
CA ALA A 123 0.33 26.94 -16.49
C ALA A 123 -1.19 26.66 -16.53
N PHE A 124 -1.72 25.89 -15.60
CA PHE A 124 -3.16 25.66 -15.49
C PHE A 124 -3.94 26.95 -15.22
N ARG A 125 -3.44 27.79 -14.28
CA ARG A 125 -4.05 29.08 -13.98
C ARG A 125 -4.04 30.01 -15.21
N THR A 126 -2.92 30.04 -15.94
CA THR A 126 -2.77 30.82 -17.18
C THR A 126 -3.70 30.31 -18.27
N TYR A 127 -3.75 28.99 -18.49
CA TYR A 127 -4.66 28.37 -19.44
C TYR A 127 -6.12 28.75 -19.17
N ARG A 128 -6.56 28.66 -17.92
CA ARG A 128 -7.95 29.02 -17.55
C ARG A 128 -8.30 30.49 -17.84
N LYS A 129 -7.32 31.40 -17.66
CA LYS A 129 -7.53 32.83 -17.92
C LYS A 129 -7.50 33.15 -19.42
N ALA A 130 -6.59 32.52 -20.17
CA ALA A 130 -6.37 32.81 -21.57
C ALA A 130 -7.30 32.08 -22.53
N LYS A 131 -7.99 31.03 -22.07
CA LYS A 131 -8.79 30.14 -22.92
C LYS A 131 -9.82 30.85 -23.80
N GLU A 132 -10.40 31.93 -23.35
CA GLU A 132 -11.42 32.69 -24.06
C GLU A 132 -10.91 33.98 -24.69
N SER A 133 -9.74 34.50 -24.28
CA SER A 133 -9.22 35.79 -24.69
C SER A 133 -7.97 35.70 -25.58
N ASP A 134 -7.14 34.67 -25.45
CA ASP A 134 -5.87 34.55 -26.16
C ASP A 134 -5.57 33.05 -26.45
N HIS A 135 -5.89 32.63 -27.67
CA HIS A 135 -5.73 31.22 -28.11
C HIS A 135 -4.26 30.79 -28.17
N GLU A 136 -3.31 31.67 -28.48
CA GLU A 136 -1.90 31.34 -28.59
C GLU A 136 -1.30 31.09 -27.19
N LEU A 137 -1.58 32.04 -26.28
CA LEU A 137 -1.19 31.87 -24.88
C LEU A 137 -1.84 30.64 -24.22
N ALA A 138 -3.10 30.40 -24.53
CA ALA A 138 -3.80 29.21 -24.03
C ALA A 138 -3.18 27.91 -24.55
N ALA A 139 -2.78 27.85 -25.83
CA ALA A 139 -2.13 26.68 -26.42
C ALA A 139 -0.78 26.39 -25.76
N THR A 140 0.06 27.42 -25.59
CA THR A 140 1.36 27.31 -24.91
C THR A 140 1.22 26.87 -23.47
N ALA A 141 0.31 27.50 -22.73
CA ALA A 141 0.04 27.14 -21.32
C ALA A 141 -0.49 25.69 -21.20
N ARG A 142 -1.34 25.25 -22.14
CA ARG A 142 -1.81 23.87 -22.20
C ARG A 142 -0.66 22.88 -22.43
N GLN A 143 0.27 23.19 -23.36
CA GLN A 143 1.41 22.34 -23.61
C GLN A 143 2.30 22.22 -22.37
N THR A 144 2.63 23.32 -21.72
CA THR A 144 3.42 23.34 -20.47
C THR A 144 2.74 22.54 -19.36
N LEU A 145 1.41 22.65 -19.25
CA LEU A 145 0.62 21.85 -18.30
C LEU A 145 0.72 20.35 -18.62
N MET A 146 0.60 19.96 -19.89
CA MET A 146 0.67 18.56 -20.28
C MET A 146 2.05 17.96 -20.01
N ASP A 147 3.11 18.69 -20.30
CA ASP A 147 4.51 18.25 -20.10
C ASP A 147 4.84 18.03 -18.60
N ASN A 148 4.13 18.73 -17.71
CA ASN A 148 4.34 18.63 -16.26
C ASN A 148 3.13 18.03 -15.51
N SER A 149 2.16 17.48 -16.21
CA SER A 149 0.89 16.99 -15.63
C SER A 149 1.08 15.90 -14.57
N ALA A 150 2.09 15.04 -14.73
CA ALA A 150 2.41 13.99 -13.76
C ALA A 150 2.80 14.55 -12.37
N TYR A 151 3.27 15.78 -12.32
CA TYR A 151 3.70 16.45 -11.08
C TYR A 151 2.70 17.48 -10.55
N PHE A 152 1.54 17.64 -11.19
CA PHE A 152 0.56 18.66 -10.86
C PHE A 152 0.18 18.71 -9.37
N GLY A 153 0.02 17.55 -8.74
CA GLY A 153 -0.29 17.44 -7.31
C GLY A 153 0.78 17.99 -6.38
N TYR A 154 2.04 17.95 -6.79
CA TYR A 154 3.17 18.46 -6.00
C TYR A 154 3.21 19.98 -5.93
N GLY A 155 2.56 20.71 -6.84
CA GLY A 155 2.45 22.16 -6.81
C GLY A 155 1.57 22.71 -5.67
N TYR A 156 0.91 21.84 -4.90
CA TYR A 156 0.16 22.22 -3.71
C TYR A 156 0.95 21.99 -2.41
N ILE A 157 2.15 21.44 -2.49
CA ILE A 157 2.97 21.07 -1.35
C ILE A 157 3.98 22.21 -1.12
N SER A 158 4.07 22.67 0.13
CA SER A 158 4.89 23.84 0.49
C SER A 158 6.28 23.45 0.98
N SER A 159 6.46 22.22 1.49
CA SER A 159 7.76 21.75 1.98
C SER A 159 7.92 20.24 1.74
N GLU A 160 9.16 19.76 1.67
CA GLU A 160 9.46 18.33 1.53
C GLU A 160 8.95 17.50 2.72
N GLU A 161 8.84 18.12 3.89
CA GLU A 161 8.33 17.48 5.10
C GLU A 161 6.85 17.07 4.96
N GLU A 162 6.07 17.83 4.20
CA GLU A 162 4.65 17.53 3.92
C GLU A 162 4.49 16.27 3.06
N LEU A 163 5.52 15.88 2.32
CA LEU A 163 5.53 14.63 1.53
C LEU A 163 5.69 13.40 2.39
N ILE A 164 6.25 13.54 3.60
CA ILE A 164 6.55 12.42 4.48
C ILE A 164 5.33 12.15 5.37
N PRO A 165 4.66 10.99 5.21
CA PRO A 165 3.59 10.61 6.12
C PRO A 165 4.14 10.44 7.55
N PRO A 166 3.29 10.51 8.59
CA PRO A 166 3.73 10.24 9.97
C PRO A 166 4.16 8.77 10.12
N VAL A 167 5.44 8.50 9.85
CA VAL A 167 6.03 7.16 9.69
C VAL A 167 5.64 6.23 10.84
N GLY A 168 5.77 6.69 12.10
CA GLY A 168 5.46 5.85 13.27
C GLY A 168 4.00 5.36 13.28
N ILE A 169 3.06 6.22 12.98
CA ILE A 169 1.62 5.87 12.95
C ILE A 169 1.35 4.91 11.78
N VAL A 170 1.85 5.23 10.60
CA VAL A 170 1.63 4.42 9.38
C VAL A 170 2.25 3.04 9.54
N PHE A 171 3.48 2.95 10.06
CA PHE A 171 4.18 1.71 10.35
C PHE A 171 3.36 0.79 11.27
N TRP A 172 2.95 1.28 12.43
CA TRP A 172 2.22 0.46 13.39
C TRP A 172 0.79 0.12 12.93
N ALA A 173 0.10 1.05 12.28
CA ALA A 173 -1.22 0.78 11.72
C ALA A 173 -1.19 -0.35 10.70
N PHE A 174 -0.17 -0.36 9.83
CA PHE A 174 0.02 -1.42 8.86
C PHE A 174 0.28 -2.78 9.54
N ARG A 175 1.16 -2.83 10.55
CA ARG A 175 1.45 -4.09 11.31
C ARG A 175 0.23 -4.61 12.06
N VAL A 176 -0.53 -3.74 12.70
CA VAL A 176 -1.78 -4.11 13.37
C VAL A 176 -2.78 -4.68 12.36
N MET A 177 -2.93 -4.05 11.20
CA MET A 177 -3.81 -4.54 10.14
C MET A 177 -3.42 -5.94 9.67
N VAL A 178 -2.15 -6.16 9.34
CA VAL A 178 -1.64 -7.47 8.90
C VAL A 178 -1.76 -8.52 10.01
N GLY A 179 -1.36 -8.15 11.23
CA GLY A 179 -1.43 -9.04 12.40
C GLY A 179 -2.86 -9.49 12.71
N LEU A 180 -3.84 -8.57 12.67
CA LEU A 180 -5.25 -8.89 12.85
C LEU A 180 -5.78 -9.79 11.71
N GLY A 181 -5.35 -9.55 10.49
CA GLY A 181 -5.70 -10.41 9.34
C GLY A 181 -5.23 -11.85 9.53
N CYS A 182 -3.97 -12.02 9.91
CA CYS A 182 -3.39 -13.33 10.22
C CYS A 182 -4.07 -13.99 11.43
N PHE A 183 -4.36 -13.23 12.48
CA PHE A 183 -5.05 -13.71 13.67
C PHE A 183 -6.47 -14.21 13.34
N LEU A 184 -7.24 -13.45 12.57
CA LEU A 184 -8.58 -13.85 12.13
C LEU A 184 -8.54 -15.14 11.30
N LEU A 185 -7.57 -15.25 10.39
CA LEU A 185 -7.37 -16.47 9.59
C LEU A 185 -7.10 -17.67 10.49
N LEU A 186 -6.23 -17.53 11.49
CA LEU A 186 -5.93 -18.58 12.46
C LEU A 186 -7.17 -18.98 13.26
N VAL A 187 -7.94 -17.99 13.76
CA VAL A 187 -9.18 -18.25 14.51
C VAL A 187 -10.19 -19.03 13.66
N MET A 188 -10.37 -18.63 12.38
CA MET A 188 -11.27 -19.34 11.46
C MET A 188 -10.79 -20.75 11.16
N ALA A 189 -9.48 -20.96 10.97
CA ALA A 189 -8.90 -22.28 10.75
C ALA A 189 -9.09 -23.20 11.98
N LEU A 190 -8.85 -22.69 13.18
CA LEU A 190 -9.09 -23.42 14.42
C LEU A 190 -10.58 -23.73 14.62
N ALA A 191 -11.45 -22.75 14.40
CA ALA A 191 -12.91 -22.94 14.50
C ALA A 191 -13.41 -24.04 13.55
N PHE A 192 -12.91 -24.06 12.32
CA PHE A 192 -13.20 -25.10 11.33
C PHE A 192 -12.70 -26.46 11.80
N HIS A 193 -11.44 -26.53 12.26
CA HIS A 193 -10.82 -27.77 12.73
C HIS A 193 -11.61 -28.39 13.89
N TYR A 194 -11.92 -27.62 14.93
CA TYR A 194 -12.68 -28.12 16.08
C TYR A 194 -14.12 -28.48 15.72
N ALA A 195 -14.81 -27.66 14.94
CA ALA A 195 -16.17 -27.95 14.50
C ALA A 195 -16.25 -29.23 13.65
N ARG A 196 -15.19 -29.56 12.89
CA ARG A 196 -15.11 -30.81 12.14
C ARG A 196 -14.88 -32.00 13.05
N ARG A 197 -13.99 -31.92 14.03
CA ARG A 197 -13.70 -32.99 15.00
C ARG A 197 -14.93 -33.39 15.81
N GLU A 198 -15.60 -32.42 16.45
CA GLU A 198 -16.80 -32.70 17.25
C GLU A 198 -17.94 -33.35 16.43
N THR A 199 -17.99 -33.11 15.13
CA THR A 199 -19.01 -33.76 14.28
C THR A 199 -18.63 -35.23 14.01
N LEU A 200 -17.35 -35.56 13.88
CA LEU A 200 -16.87 -36.93 13.66
C LEU A 200 -17.00 -37.79 14.92
N GLU A 201 -16.82 -37.20 16.09
CA GLU A 201 -16.94 -37.93 17.38
C GLU A 201 -18.40 -38.19 17.80
N ARG A 202 -19.38 -37.48 17.19
CA ARG A 202 -20.81 -37.62 17.50
C ARG A 202 -21.62 -38.41 16.49
N ASN A 203 -21.03 -38.87 15.41
CA ASN A 203 -21.60 -39.80 14.45
C ASN A 203 -21.09 -41.24 14.71
#